data_ba399ba96f597dde8bb2388365f8d7a9
#
_entry.id   ba399ba96f597dde8bb2388365f8d7a9
#
_cell.length_a   1.000
_cell.length_b   1.000
_cell.length_c   1.000
_cell.angle_alpha   90.00
_cell.angle_beta   90.00
_cell.angle_gamma   90.00
#
_symmetry.space_group_name_H-M   'P 1'
#
loop_
_entity.id
_entity.type
_entity.pdbx_description
1 polymer ?
#
loop_
_entity_poly.entity_id
_entity_poly.type
_entity_poly.pdbx_seq_one_letter_code
_entity_poly.pdbx_strand_id
1 'polypeptide(L)'
;MFTIQTAVTIVTAGIASSLFGIKLSSELWAVIILGFCFLLLSVGKYNLLDKMMKVIIILLSISTLLAVGIAFNNSSGEIPWTQVFPTSNVEVIFLIAFMGWMPAPLDVSIWHSLWAVEKQKTTDVFNKKSALLDFNIGYFSTIILGLCFLFLGGLVMYGSGKSFSDNGGEFSLQLIDMYTKNLGDWSFIIIGVAAFTTMFSTTLTTLDASPRAMNKTME
;
A
#
# COMPACT_ATOMS: atom_id res chain seq x y z
N MET A 1 13.07 9.25 -3.88
CA MET A 1 11.73 9.73 -4.30
C MET A 1 11.33 9.23 -5.70
N PHE A 2 12.09 9.53 -6.76
CA PHE A 2 11.74 9.05 -8.13
C PHE A 2 11.63 7.53 -8.25
N THR A 3 12.54 6.80 -7.62
CA THR A 3 12.54 5.32 -7.62
C THR A 3 11.27 4.75 -7.02
N ILE A 4 10.78 5.33 -5.90
CA ILE A 4 9.54 4.92 -5.24
C ILE A 4 8.35 5.18 -6.17
N GLN A 5 8.26 6.38 -6.75
CA GLN A 5 7.19 6.73 -7.67
C GLN A 5 7.13 5.75 -8.85
N THR A 6 8.27 5.44 -9.47
CA THR A 6 8.35 4.51 -10.60
C THR A 6 7.89 3.11 -10.20
N ALA A 7 8.41 2.57 -9.09
CA ALA A 7 8.08 1.23 -8.62
C ALA A 7 6.56 1.10 -8.32
N VAL A 8 6.01 2.04 -7.56
CA VAL A 8 4.58 2.01 -7.19
C VAL A 8 3.68 2.18 -8.41
N THR A 9 4.06 3.06 -9.36
CA THR A 9 3.28 3.27 -10.58
C THR A 9 3.24 2.01 -11.45
N ILE A 10 4.36 1.29 -11.61
CA ILE A 10 4.43 0.04 -12.38
C ILE A 10 3.55 -1.04 -11.74
N VAL A 11 3.61 -1.18 -10.41
CA VAL A 11 2.75 -2.13 -9.68
C VAL A 11 1.27 -1.77 -9.85
N THR A 12 0.91 -0.49 -9.72
CA THR A 12 -0.46 -0.01 -9.94
C THR A 12 -0.94 -0.30 -11.36
N ALA A 13 -0.08 -0.10 -12.36
CA ALA A 13 -0.37 -0.40 -13.76
C ALA A 13 -0.63 -1.90 -13.99
N GLY A 14 0.17 -2.77 -13.38
CA GLY A 14 -0.02 -4.23 -13.44
C GLY A 14 -1.36 -4.66 -12.87
N ILE A 15 -1.71 -4.17 -11.67
CA ILE A 15 -2.99 -4.45 -11.03
C ILE A 15 -4.16 -3.91 -11.85
N ALA A 16 -4.05 -2.68 -12.38
CA ALA A 16 -5.08 -2.07 -13.22
C ALA A 16 -5.34 -2.90 -14.49
N SER A 17 -4.29 -3.33 -15.17
CA SER A 17 -4.39 -4.18 -16.37
C SER A 17 -5.18 -5.47 -16.09
N SER A 18 -4.92 -6.11 -14.95
CA SER A 18 -5.62 -7.33 -14.55
C SER A 18 -7.07 -7.08 -14.12
N LEU A 19 -7.29 -6.07 -13.28
CA LEU A 19 -8.60 -5.79 -12.71
C LEU A 19 -9.62 -5.34 -13.76
N PHE A 20 -9.17 -4.48 -14.69
CA PHE A 20 -10.03 -3.97 -15.77
C PHE A 20 -10.06 -4.88 -17.02
N GLY A 21 -9.19 -5.89 -17.09
CA GLY A 21 -9.11 -6.80 -18.24
C GLY A 21 -8.65 -6.16 -19.55
N ILE A 22 -8.13 -4.94 -19.51
CA ILE A 22 -7.70 -4.18 -20.69
C ILE A 22 -6.21 -4.42 -20.90
N LYS A 23 -5.85 -5.11 -21.99
CA LYS A 23 -4.48 -5.45 -22.37
C LYS A 23 -3.77 -4.25 -23.01
N LEU A 24 -3.35 -3.29 -22.21
CA LEU A 24 -2.45 -2.21 -22.62
C LEU A 24 -1.03 -2.52 -22.11
N SER A 25 -0.02 -1.89 -22.73
CA SER A 25 1.34 -1.98 -22.19
C SER A 25 1.43 -1.32 -20.81
N SER A 26 2.37 -1.78 -19.98
CA SER A 26 2.57 -1.23 -18.64
C SER A 26 2.88 0.27 -18.65
N GLU A 27 3.57 0.74 -19.71
CA GLU A 27 3.90 2.14 -19.90
C GLU A 27 2.66 3.00 -20.17
N LEU A 28 1.75 2.51 -21.01
CA LEU A 28 0.48 3.22 -21.30
C LEU A 28 -0.39 3.30 -20.06
N TRP A 29 -0.51 2.21 -19.29
CA TRP A 29 -1.20 2.24 -18.00
C TRP A 29 -0.56 3.22 -17.02
N ALA A 30 0.77 3.24 -16.95
CA ALA A 30 1.49 4.18 -16.10
C ALA A 30 1.19 5.64 -16.47
N VAL A 31 1.20 5.96 -17.77
CA VAL A 31 0.86 7.32 -18.26
C VAL A 31 -0.58 7.69 -17.91
N ILE A 32 -1.54 6.78 -18.10
CA ILE A 32 -2.95 7.02 -17.76
C ILE A 32 -3.11 7.28 -16.26
N ILE A 33 -2.50 6.43 -15.42
CA ILE A 33 -2.59 6.55 -13.96
C ILE A 33 -1.95 7.85 -13.47
N LEU A 34 -0.73 8.16 -13.93
CA LEU A 34 -0.05 9.40 -13.56
C LEU A 34 -0.80 10.64 -14.05
N GLY A 35 -1.31 10.61 -15.29
CA GLY A 35 -2.14 11.68 -15.83
C GLY A 35 -3.40 11.91 -14.99
N PHE A 36 -4.08 10.83 -14.60
CA PHE A 36 -5.25 10.91 -13.74
C PHE A 36 -4.92 11.44 -12.34
N CYS A 37 -3.83 10.96 -11.72
CA CYS A 37 -3.34 11.49 -10.44
C CYS A 37 -3.02 12.98 -10.53
N PHE A 38 -2.33 13.39 -11.61
CA PHE A 38 -1.99 14.80 -11.83
C PHE A 38 -3.23 15.68 -11.97
N LEU A 39 -4.23 15.24 -12.72
CA LEU A 39 -5.50 15.95 -12.85
C LEU A 39 -6.23 16.06 -11.51
N LEU A 40 -6.29 14.98 -10.73
CA LEU A 40 -6.90 14.99 -9.40
C LEU A 40 -6.22 16.00 -8.47
N LEU A 41 -4.89 16.02 -8.45
CA LEU A 41 -4.14 16.94 -7.60
C LEU A 41 -4.26 18.39 -8.06
N SER A 42 -4.32 18.63 -9.37
CA SER A 42 -4.46 19.97 -9.94
C SER A 42 -5.82 20.60 -9.65
N VAL A 43 -6.89 19.80 -9.71
CA VAL A 43 -8.27 20.26 -9.49
C VAL A 43 -8.64 20.26 -8.00
N GLY A 44 -8.36 19.16 -7.32
CA GLY A 44 -8.86 18.89 -5.97
C GLY A 44 -7.95 19.38 -4.83
N LYS A 45 -6.71 19.69 -5.13
CA LYS A 45 -5.71 20.09 -4.14
C LYS A 45 -5.69 19.14 -2.93
N TYR A 46 -5.21 19.61 -1.78
CA TYR A 46 -5.10 18.83 -0.55
C TYR A 46 -6.45 18.30 -0.02
N ASN A 47 -7.51 19.05 -0.12
CA ASN A 47 -8.82 18.66 0.43
C ASN A 47 -9.42 17.42 -0.24
N LEU A 48 -9.25 17.27 -1.55
CA LEU A 48 -9.70 16.08 -2.26
C LEU A 48 -8.85 14.87 -1.87
N LEU A 49 -7.53 15.05 -1.80
CA LEU A 49 -6.60 14.03 -1.36
C LEU A 49 -6.98 13.50 0.04
N ASP A 50 -7.17 14.37 1.03
CA ASP A 50 -7.53 14.00 2.40
C ASP A 50 -8.84 13.19 2.46
N LYS A 51 -9.86 13.59 1.69
CA LYS A 51 -11.14 12.86 1.63
C LYS A 51 -11.00 11.49 0.98
N MET A 52 -10.29 11.40 -0.14
CA MET A 52 -10.06 10.14 -0.85
C MET A 52 -9.29 9.16 0.03
N MET A 53 -8.24 9.63 0.70
CA MET A 53 -7.42 8.79 1.57
C MET A 53 -8.21 8.18 2.71
N LYS A 54 -9.12 8.94 3.34
CA LYS A 54 -10.00 8.41 4.40
C LYS A 54 -10.87 7.26 3.90
N VAL A 55 -11.49 7.40 2.74
CA VAL A 55 -12.33 6.34 2.15
C VAL A 55 -11.49 5.10 1.82
N ILE A 56 -10.32 5.28 1.21
CA ILE A 56 -9.41 4.20 0.83
C ILE A 56 -8.94 3.42 2.06
N ILE A 57 -8.52 4.12 3.13
CA ILE A 57 -8.04 3.48 4.36
C ILE A 57 -9.14 2.66 5.03
N ILE A 58 -10.38 3.17 5.07
CA ILE A 58 -11.52 2.42 5.63
C ILE A 58 -11.78 1.16 4.79
N LEU A 59 -11.82 1.29 3.46
CA LEU A 59 -12.03 0.15 2.57
C LEU A 59 -10.93 -0.90 2.72
N LEU A 60 -9.66 -0.47 2.74
CA LEU A 60 -8.50 -1.34 2.95
C LEU A 60 -8.59 -2.06 4.29
N SER A 61 -8.90 -1.34 5.37
CA SER A 61 -8.97 -1.93 6.71
C SER A 61 -10.05 -3.00 6.80
N ILE A 62 -11.24 -2.73 6.28
CA ILE A 62 -12.36 -3.69 6.30
C ILE A 62 -12.00 -4.91 5.44
N SER A 63 -11.52 -4.71 4.21
CA SER A 63 -11.19 -5.83 3.32
C SER A 63 -10.06 -6.70 3.87
N THR A 64 -9.04 -6.10 4.49
CA THR A 64 -7.91 -6.84 5.10
C THR A 64 -8.37 -7.66 6.30
N LEU A 65 -9.18 -7.08 7.20
CA LEU A 65 -9.72 -7.80 8.37
C LEU A 65 -10.61 -8.97 7.95
N LEU A 66 -11.46 -8.78 6.94
CA LEU A 66 -12.27 -9.86 6.37
C LEU A 66 -11.41 -10.95 5.76
N ALA A 67 -10.39 -10.60 4.97
CA ALA A 67 -9.47 -11.56 4.36
C ALA A 67 -8.73 -12.38 5.42
N VAL A 68 -8.23 -11.75 6.49
CA VAL A 68 -7.59 -12.44 7.61
C VAL A 68 -8.55 -13.39 8.31
N GLY A 69 -9.78 -12.94 8.60
CA GLY A 69 -10.80 -13.78 9.25
C GLY A 69 -11.15 -15.01 8.43
N ILE A 70 -11.29 -14.87 7.11
CA ILE A 70 -11.56 -16.00 6.22
C ILE A 70 -10.33 -16.91 6.10
N ALA A 71 -9.12 -16.34 5.99
CA ALA A 71 -7.90 -17.12 5.93
C ALA A 71 -7.70 -18.00 7.20
N PHE A 72 -7.97 -17.45 8.39
CA PHE A 72 -7.93 -18.23 9.62
C PHE A 72 -8.95 -19.37 9.64
N ASN A 73 -10.14 -19.15 9.12
CA ASN A 73 -11.20 -20.17 9.10
C ASN A 73 -10.92 -21.28 8.08
N ASN A 74 -10.24 -20.96 6.98
CA ASN A 74 -9.97 -21.91 5.89
C ASN A 74 -8.58 -22.55 5.97
N SER A 75 -7.66 -22.01 6.78
CA SER A 75 -6.33 -22.59 6.90
C SER A 75 -6.37 -23.84 7.77
N SER A 76 -6.02 -24.97 7.17
CA SER A 76 -5.78 -26.24 7.86
C SER A 76 -4.29 -26.44 8.21
N GLY A 77 -3.43 -25.50 7.90
CA GLY A 77 -1.99 -25.57 8.10
C GLY A 77 -1.57 -24.99 9.44
N GLU A 78 -0.69 -25.72 10.14
CA GLU A 78 -0.02 -25.19 11.32
C GLU A 78 1.02 -24.15 10.87
N ILE A 79 0.89 -22.91 11.33
CA ILE A 79 1.95 -21.91 11.15
C ILE A 79 3.10 -22.32 12.08
N PRO A 80 4.30 -22.60 11.56
CA PRO A 80 5.42 -22.88 12.43
C PRO A 80 5.83 -21.59 13.16
N TRP A 81 5.64 -21.56 14.46
CA TRP A 81 6.05 -20.45 15.34
C TRP A 81 7.54 -20.47 15.69
N THR A 82 8.30 -21.36 15.06
CA THR A 82 9.74 -21.47 15.27
C THR A 82 10.46 -20.32 14.58
N GLN A 83 11.28 -19.62 15.32
CA GLN A 83 12.11 -18.54 14.77
C GLN A 83 13.17 -19.16 13.85
N VAL A 84 13.18 -18.73 12.59
CA VAL A 84 14.19 -19.09 11.60
C VAL A 84 15.01 -17.84 11.30
N PHE A 85 16.32 -17.91 11.56
CA PHE A 85 17.21 -16.81 11.20
C PHE A 85 17.62 -16.92 9.72
N PRO A 86 17.68 -15.78 9.00
CA PRO A 86 18.16 -15.76 7.63
C PRO A 86 19.63 -16.20 7.58
N THR A 87 19.92 -17.17 6.74
CA THR A 87 21.26 -17.75 6.58
C THR A 87 21.90 -17.37 5.24
N SER A 88 21.09 -17.04 4.25
CA SER A 88 21.58 -16.63 2.93
C SER A 88 21.64 -15.10 2.80
N ASN A 89 22.55 -14.60 1.93
CA ASN A 89 22.65 -13.17 1.65
C ASN A 89 21.34 -12.58 1.12
N VAL A 90 20.58 -13.34 0.34
CA VAL A 90 19.29 -12.91 -0.23
C VAL A 90 18.26 -12.68 0.89
N GLU A 91 18.17 -13.61 1.84
CA GLU A 91 17.27 -13.49 3.00
C GLU A 91 17.64 -12.30 3.90
N VAL A 92 18.93 -12.07 4.12
CA VAL A 92 19.42 -10.93 4.91
C VAL A 92 19.08 -9.62 4.21
N ILE A 93 19.30 -9.51 2.89
CA ILE A 93 18.96 -8.31 2.11
C ILE A 93 17.44 -8.07 2.15
N PHE A 94 16.62 -9.13 2.03
CA PHE A 94 15.18 -9.02 2.15
C PHE A 94 14.76 -8.51 3.53
N LEU A 95 15.36 -9.05 4.60
CA LEU A 95 15.05 -8.60 5.96
C LEU A 95 15.40 -7.12 6.17
N ILE A 96 16.55 -6.66 5.67
CA ILE A 96 16.95 -5.26 5.74
C ILE A 96 15.96 -4.37 4.97
N ALA A 97 15.55 -4.79 3.77
CA ALA A 97 14.57 -4.07 2.97
C ALA A 97 13.20 -4.01 3.68
N PHE A 98 12.76 -5.12 4.26
CA PHE A 98 11.52 -5.20 5.03
C PHE A 98 11.56 -4.25 6.24
N MET A 99 12.63 -4.26 7.02
CA MET A 99 12.81 -3.34 8.16
C MET A 99 12.84 -1.87 7.75
N GLY A 100 13.35 -1.57 6.56
CA GLY A 100 13.39 -0.20 6.02
C GLY A 100 12.02 0.34 5.58
N TRP A 101 11.06 -0.56 5.29
CA TRP A 101 9.71 -0.22 4.83
C TRP A 101 8.64 -0.35 5.91
N MET A 102 8.87 -1.10 6.97
CA MET A 102 7.90 -1.36 8.03
C MET A 102 8.25 -0.65 9.34
N PRO A 103 7.30 0.04 9.98
CA PRO A 103 5.88 0.27 9.61
C PRO A 103 5.69 1.33 8.53
N ALA A 104 6.68 2.17 8.27
CA ALA A 104 6.68 3.18 7.20
C ALA A 104 8.12 3.56 6.84
N PRO A 105 8.41 3.87 5.57
CA PRO A 105 9.72 4.36 5.16
C PRO A 105 10.02 5.72 5.79
N LEU A 106 11.31 6.03 5.95
CA LEU A 106 11.80 7.19 6.70
C LEU A 106 11.29 8.54 6.14
N ASP A 107 11.14 8.63 4.82
CA ASP A 107 10.65 9.83 4.13
C ASP A 107 9.17 10.14 4.43
N VAL A 108 8.36 9.16 4.85
CA VAL A 108 6.96 9.40 5.28
C VAL A 108 6.91 10.31 6.52
N SER A 109 7.92 10.29 7.38
CA SER A 109 7.98 11.22 8.52
C SER A 109 8.06 12.68 8.08
N ILE A 110 8.79 12.96 7.00
CA ILE A 110 8.86 14.29 6.38
C ILE A 110 7.52 14.65 5.72
N TRP A 111 6.97 13.74 4.93
CA TRP A 111 5.70 13.95 4.24
C TRP A 111 4.56 14.24 5.21
N HIS A 112 4.48 13.48 6.31
CA HIS A 112 3.48 13.68 7.34
C HIS A 112 3.57 15.10 7.94
N SER A 113 4.77 15.61 8.20
CA SER A 113 4.96 16.96 8.71
C SER A 113 4.49 18.03 7.70
N LEU A 114 4.78 17.84 6.41
CA LEU A 114 4.34 18.75 5.34
C LEU A 114 2.81 18.77 5.20
N TRP A 115 2.17 17.59 5.24
CA TRP A 115 0.71 17.49 5.22
C TRP A 115 0.06 18.08 6.47
N ALA A 116 0.68 17.94 7.64
CA ALA A 116 0.18 18.57 8.86
C ALA A 116 0.18 20.11 8.76
N VAL A 117 1.23 20.68 8.16
CA VAL A 117 1.29 22.12 7.87
C VAL A 117 0.22 22.54 6.85
N GLU A 118 0.00 21.74 5.81
CA GLU A 118 -1.02 22.04 4.80
C GLU A 118 -2.44 21.94 5.39
N LYS A 119 -2.69 20.94 6.23
CA LYS A 119 -3.96 20.81 6.97
C LYS A 119 -4.22 22.01 7.88
N GLN A 120 -3.17 22.53 8.54
CA GLN A 120 -3.29 23.73 9.36
C GLN A 120 -3.77 24.96 8.58
N LYS A 121 -3.36 25.11 7.31
CA LYS A 121 -3.79 26.22 6.46
C LYS A 121 -5.27 26.11 6.03
N THR A 122 -5.80 24.89 5.99
CA THR A 122 -7.17 24.61 5.52
C THR A 122 -8.19 24.45 6.65
N THR A 123 -7.75 24.49 7.91
CA THR A 123 -8.61 24.29 9.08
C THR A 123 -8.53 25.50 10.00
N ASP A 124 -9.67 26.14 10.28
CA ASP A 124 -9.74 27.35 11.11
C ASP A 124 -9.29 27.17 12.56
N VAL A 125 -9.40 25.93 13.07
CA VAL A 125 -8.97 25.57 14.44
C VAL A 125 -8.01 24.40 14.39
N PHE A 126 -6.70 24.68 14.35
CA PHE A 126 -5.68 23.68 14.51
C PHE A 126 -5.39 23.43 15.99
N ASN A 127 -5.67 22.20 16.45
CA ASN A 127 -5.37 21.80 17.82
C ASN A 127 -4.23 20.75 17.82
N LYS A 128 -3.13 21.06 18.48
CA LYS A 128 -1.98 20.16 18.60
C LYS A 128 -2.34 18.78 19.19
N LYS A 129 -3.27 18.74 20.15
CA LYS A 129 -3.74 17.48 20.74
C LYS A 129 -4.49 16.61 19.71
N SER A 130 -5.33 17.23 18.87
CA SER A 130 -6.04 16.52 17.80
C SER A 130 -5.08 16.00 16.72
N ALA A 131 -4.06 16.78 16.37
CA ALA A 131 -3.04 16.33 15.42
C ALA A 131 -2.23 15.14 15.95
N LEU A 132 -1.88 15.15 17.24
CA LEU A 132 -1.19 14.03 17.87
C LEU A 132 -2.07 12.79 17.98
N LEU A 133 -3.35 12.95 18.27
CA LEU A 133 -4.33 11.86 18.29
C LEU A 133 -4.47 11.23 16.90
N ASP A 134 -4.62 12.04 15.86
CA ASP A 134 -4.72 11.62 14.47
C ASP A 134 -3.48 10.80 14.06
N PHE A 135 -2.28 11.31 14.39
CA PHE A 135 -1.03 10.59 14.18
C PHE A 135 -0.98 9.24 14.89
N ASN A 136 -1.32 9.20 16.18
CA ASN A 136 -1.28 7.97 16.97
C ASN A 136 -2.27 6.92 16.44
N ILE A 137 -3.49 7.33 16.08
CA ILE A 137 -4.49 6.44 15.49
C ILE A 137 -3.98 5.88 14.17
N GLY A 138 -3.43 6.72 13.28
CA GLY A 138 -2.88 6.30 12.01
C GLY A 138 -1.72 5.31 12.21
N TYR A 139 -0.79 5.61 13.09
CA TYR A 139 0.37 4.76 13.35
C TYR A 139 -0.03 3.39 13.94
N PHE A 140 -0.93 3.39 14.93
CA PHE A 140 -1.45 2.16 15.53
C PHE A 140 -2.21 1.30 14.50
N SER A 141 -3.04 1.93 13.67
CA SER A 141 -3.75 1.24 12.58
C SER A 141 -2.79 0.61 11.58
N THR A 142 -1.70 1.29 11.24
CA THR A 142 -0.66 0.75 10.36
C THR A 142 0.02 -0.49 10.95
N ILE A 143 0.30 -0.50 12.25
CA ILE A 143 0.86 -1.68 12.93
C ILE A 143 -0.12 -2.86 12.86
N ILE A 144 -1.40 -2.62 13.18
CA ILE A 144 -2.43 -3.67 13.15
C ILE A 144 -2.59 -4.24 11.72
N LEU A 145 -2.69 -3.37 10.72
CA LEU A 145 -2.79 -3.79 9.32
C LEU A 145 -1.52 -4.53 8.87
N GLY A 146 -0.34 -4.08 9.29
CA GLY A 146 0.92 -4.76 9.01
C GLY A 146 0.94 -6.18 9.59
N LEU A 147 0.48 -6.38 10.82
CA LEU A 147 0.29 -7.70 11.42
C LEU A 147 -0.72 -8.54 10.65
N CYS A 148 -1.83 -7.95 10.22
CA CYS A 148 -2.81 -8.64 9.37
C CYS A 148 -2.19 -9.15 8.07
N PHE A 149 -1.41 -8.33 7.39
CA PHE A 149 -0.69 -8.76 6.17
C PHE A 149 0.35 -9.84 6.46
N LEU A 150 1.04 -9.77 7.60
CA LEU A 150 1.96 -10.82 8.02
C LEU A 150 1.23 -12.17 8.22
N PHE A 151 0.09 -12.15 8.90
CA PHE A 151 -0.75 -13.36 9.07
C PHE A 151 -1.27 -13.87 7.74
N LEU A 152 -1.73 -13.01 6.84
CA LEU A 152 -2.15 -13.41 5.51
C LEU A 152 -1.00 -14.06 4.73
N GLY A 153 0.19 -13.49 4.78
CA GLY A 153 1.38 -14.10 4.20
C GLY A 153 1.69 -15.48 4.78
N GLY A 154 1.65 -15.62 6.12
CA GLY A 154 1.89 -16.88 6.80
C GLY A 154 0.83 -17.94 6.52
N LEU A 155 -0.45 -17.56 6.48
CA LEU A 155 -1.57 -18.51 6.27
C LEU A 155 -1.76 -18.92 4.80
N VAL A 156 -1.47 -18.02 3.87
CA VAL A 156 -1.82 -18.21 2.45
C VAL A 156 -0.60 -18.47 1.58
N MET A 157 0.54 -17.81 1.86
CA MET A 157 1.75 -17.90 1.03
C MET A 157 2.75 -18.92 1.54
N TYR A 158 2.93 -18.98 2.85
CA TYR A 158 3.91 -19.89 3.46
C TYR A 158 3.52 -21.34 3.19
N GLY A 159 4.48 -22.16 2.76
CA GLY A 159 4.23 -23.56 2.45
C GLY A 159 3.48 -23.83 1.13
N SER A 160 3.10 -22.81 0.36
CA SER A 160 2.42 -23.00 -0.92
C SER A 160 3.31 -23.64 -2.00
N GLY A 161 4.62 -23.69 -1.80
CA GLY A 161 5.60 -24.21 -2.75
C GLY A 161 5.75 -23.37 -4.03
N LYS A 162 5.13 -22.19 -4.11
CA LYS A 162 5.20 -21.33 -5.28
C LYS A 162 6.34 -20.33 -5.14
N SER A 163 7.10 -20.17 -6.20
CA SER A 163 8.04 -19.05 -6.36
C SER A 163 7.28 -17.82 -6.86
N PHE A 164 7.55 -16.67 -6.25
CA PHE A 164 6.98 -15.39 -6.67
C PHE A 164 7.93 -14.70 -7.64
N SER A 165 7.34 -13.94 -8.58
CA SER A 165 8.10 -13.15 -9.53
C SER A 165 8.77 -11.96 -8.84
N ASP A 166 10.01 -11.65 -9.24
CA ASP A 166 10.72 -10.44 -8.84
C ASP A 166 10.14 -9.18 -9.52
N ASN A 167 9.30 -9.35 -10.52
CA ASN A 167 8.57 -8.27 -11.17
C ASN A 167 7.35 -7.87 -10.33
N GLY A 168 7.32 -6.63 -9.83
CA GLY A 168 6.26 -6.16 -8.94
C GLY A 168 4.84 -6.24 -9.51
N GLY A 169 4.67 -6.06 -10.82
CA GLY A 169 3.37 -6.22 -11.49
C GLY A 169 2.91 -7.68 -11.49
N GLU A 170 3.78 -8.60 -11.90
CA GLU A 170 3.49 -10.04 -11.90
C GLU A 170 3.29 -10.59 -10.48
N PHE A 171 4.13 -10.16 -9.54
CA PHE A 171 3.97 -10.51 -8.12
C PHE A 171 2.58 -10.13 -7.60
N SER A 172 2.10 -8.94 -7.91
CA SER A 172 0.78 -8.47 -7.47
C SER A 172 -0.35 -9.33 -8.03
N LEU A 173 -0.23 -9.78 -9.29
CA LEU A 173 -1.19 -10.68 -9.90
C LEU A 173 -1.17 -12.07 -9.27
N GLN A 174 0.04 -12.62 -9.04
CA GLN A 174 0.21 -13.89 -8.34
C GLN A 174 -0.38 -13.84 -6.93
N LEU A 175 -0.22 -12.71 -6.24
CA LEU A 175 -0.78 -12.48 -4.92
C LEU A 175 -2.33 -12.50 -4.96
N ILE A 176 -2.94 -11.74 -5.86
CA ILE A 176 -4.40 -11.69 -6.02
C ILE A 176 -4.95 -13.08 -6.39
N ASP A 177 -4.31 -13.77 -7.35
CA ASP A 177 -4.71 -15.14 -7.77
C ASP A 177 -4.63 -16.12 -6.59
N MET A 178 -3.60 -16.02 -5.78
CA MET A 178 -3.43 -16.91 -4.64
C MET A 178 -4.48 -16.67 -3.54
N TYR A 179 -4.79 -15.42 -3.24
CA TYR A 179 -5.89 -15.09 -2.32
C TYR A 179 -7.23 -15.57 -2.87
N THR A 180 -7.48 -15.37 -4.16
CA THR A 180 -8.70 -15.81 -4.81
C THR A 180 -8.87 -17.32 -4.73
N LYS A 181 -7.81 -18.09 -4.97
CA LYS A 181 -7.84 -19.56 -4.86
C LYS A 181 -8.11 -20.06 -3.44
N ASN A 182 -7.66 -19.35 -2.42
CA ASN A 182 -7.85 -19.73 -1.03
C ASN A 182 -9.19 -19.25 -0.44
N LEU A 183 -9.67 -18.08 -0.89
CA LEU A 183 -10.87 -17.43 -0.37
C LEU A 183 -12.12 -17.65 -1.24
N GLY A 184 -11.93 -18.16 -2.47
CA GLY A 184 -12.96 -18.35 -3.48
C GLY A 184 -13.01 -17.23 -4.52
N ASP A 185 -13.54 -17.53 -5.71
CA ASP A 185 -13.54 -16.65 -6.89
C ASP A 185 -14.20 -15.29 -6.65
N TRP A 186 -15.19 -15.21 -5.77
CA TRP A 186 -15.87 -13.98 -5.40
C TRP A 186 -14.92 -12.95 -4.76
N SER A 187 -13.83 -13.40 -4.13
CA SER A 187 -12.85 -12.54 -3.47
C SER A 187 -11.96 -11.77 -4.46
N PHE A 188 -11.87 -12.19 -5.72
CA PHE A 188 -11.04 -11.56 -6.75
C PHE A 188 -11.32 -10.07 -6.88
N ILE A 189 -12.60 -9.69 -6.98
CA ILE A 189 -12.99 -8.28 -7.14
C ILE A 189 -12.63 -7.49 -5.88
N ILE A 190 -12.93 -8.03 -4.70
CA ILE A 190 -12.68 -7.33 -3.43
C ILE A 190 -11.19 -7.12 -3.21
N ILE A 191 -10.39 -8.16 -3.39
CA ILE A 191 -8.94 -8.11 -3.20
C ILE A 191 -8.29 -7.28 -4.30
N GLY A 192 -8.73 -7.43 -5.55
CA GLY A 192 -8.25 -6.64 -6.68
C GLY A 192 -8.52 -5.14 -6.49
N VAL A 193 -9.73 -4.77 -6.07
CA VAL A 193 -10.07 -3.37 -5.75
C VAL A 193 -9.28 -2.86 -4.55
N ALA A 194 -9.12 -3.65 -3.48
CA ALA A 194 -8.32 -3.27 -2.32
C ALA A 194 -6.84 -3.05 -2.71
N ALA A 195 -6.25 -3.98 -3.46
CA ALA A 195 -4.89 -3.87 -3.94
C ALA A 195 -4.70 -2.66 -4.88
N PHE A 196 -5.62 -2.46 -5.83
CA PHE A 196 -5.59 -1.32 -6.74
C PHE A 196 -5.70 0.00 -5.99
N THR A 197 -6.69 0.15 -5.10
CA THR A 197 -6.88 1.39 -4.34
C THR A 197 -5.69 1.70 -3.44
N THR A 198 -5.07 0.70 -2.83
CA THR A 198 -3.86 0.86 -2.02
C THR A 198 -2.69 1.38 -2.85
N MET A 199 -2.38 0.73 -3.97
CA MET A 199 -1.28 1.13 -4.84
C MET A 199 -1.55 2.47 -5.54
N PHE A 200 -2.79 2.71 -5.95
CA PHE A 200 -3.22 3.98 -6.52
C PHE A 200 -3.08 5.13 -5.50
N SER A 201 -3.49 4.91 -4.26
CA SER A 201 -3.33 5.89 -3.19
C SER A 201 -1.86 6.22 -2.92
N THR A 202 -0.99 5.21 -2.93
CA THR A 202 0.45 5.39 -2.76
C THR A 202 1.05 6.17 -3.93
N THR A 203 0.64 5.87 -5.17
CA THR A 203 1.04 6.64 -6.36
C THR A 203 0.62 8.11 -6.24
N LEU A 204 -0.62 8.36 -5.83
CA LEU A 204 -1.16 9.71 -5.66
C LEU A 204 -0.45 10.48 -4.55
N THR A 205 -0.24 9.87 -3.39
CA THR A 205 0.43 10.51 -2.24
C THR A 205 1.90 10.78 -2.51
N THR A 206 2.60 9.88 -3.17
CA THR A 206 4.00 10.06 -3.55
C THR A 206 4.15 11.20 -4.56
N LEU A 207 3.21 11.32 -5.51
CA LEU A 207 3.19 12.39 -6.51
C LEU A 207 2.93 13.77 -5.88
N ASP A 208 2.15 13.85 -4.81
CA ASP A 208 1.93 15.10 -4.04
C ASP A 208 3.11 15.41 -3.11
N ALA A 209 3.59 14.43 -2.36
CA ALA A 209 4.59 14.62 -1.31
C ALA A 209 6.00 14.92 -1.83
N SER A 210 6.41 14.27 -2.94
CA SER A 210 7.77 14.41 -3.46
C SER A 210 8.09 15.83 -3.92
N PRO A 211 7.26 16.52 -4.72
CA PRO A 211 7.50 17.91 -5.08
C PRO A 211 7.46 18.86 -3.89
N ARG A 212 6.57 18.62 -2.91
CA ARG A 212 6.51 19.44 -1.67
C ARG A 212 7.80 19.34 -0.86
N ALA A 213 8.32 18.10 -0.70
CA ALA A 213 9.57 17.89 0.01
C ALA A 213 10.76 18.53 -0.71
N MET A 214 10.82 18.40 -2.05
CA MET A 214 11.86 19.03 -2.85
C MET A 214 11.83 20.57 -2.75
N ASN A 215 10.64 21.15 -2.84
CA ASN A 215 10.49 22.61 -2.71
C ASN A 215 11.02 23.11 -1.37
N LYS A 216 10.68 22.41 -0.27
CA LYS A 216 11.16 22.76 1.07
C LYS A 216 12.68 22.54 1.29
N THR A 217 13.30 21.69 0.50
CA THR A 217 14.74 21.48 0.55
C THR A 217 15.51 22.56 -0.22
N MET A 218 14.87 23.22 -1.19
CA MET A 218 15.46 24.27 -2.01
C MET A 218 15.24 25.68 -1.46
N GLU A 219 14.33 25.87 -0.50
CA GLU A 219 14.13 27.11 0.26
C GLU A 219 15.20 27.27 1.36
#